data_4b0cfab45db2039b6e3c6fe8d4179049
#
_entry.id   4b0cfab45db2039b6e3c6fe8d4179049
#
_cell.length_a   1.000
_cell.length_b   1.000
_cell.length_c   1.000
_cell.angle_alpha   90.00
_cell.angle_beta   90.00
_cell.angle_gamma   90.00
#
_symmetry.space_group_name_H-M   'P 1'
#
loop_
_entity.id
_entity.type
_entity.pdbx_description
1 polymer ?
#
loop_
_entity_poly.entity_id
_entity_poly.type
_entity_poly.pdbx_seq_one_letter_code
_entity_poly.pdbx_strand_id
1 'polypeptide(L)'
;MANLIAQNIEMRFDDRPLFTIDRVQLSEGNTIYLQGDNGSGKTTLMKLLAGLLKPSRGTITAEGFAPLPWWRSNPLLGKAIYLHQHPYLFDGSVEYNLRYPHPFSDMTASDLNQRTLAAIEMAQLTHLCKQAASSLSGGERQRLAIARAWIMRPKLLMLDEPTSNMDKYSQQLVLTMISELQEFGTGMLISSHQACVLTSLCNQTWIIKNQTIISSPASVNPTHTGPINIQDSQYVIAN
;
A
#
# COMPACT_ATOMS: atom_id res chain seq x y z
N MET A 1 15.67 -5.12 -10.53
CA MET A 1 15.06 -4.99 -9.20
C MET A 1 14.86 -3.50 -8.92
N ALA A 2 13.64 -3.10 -8.63
CA ALA A 2 13.31 -1.70 -8.39
C ALA A 2 13.60 -1.32 -6.93
N ASN A 3 14.21 -0.15 -6.72
CA ASN A 3 14.57 0.35 -5.40
C ASN A 3 14.22 1.83 -5.27
N LEU A 4 13.79 2.23 -4.08
CA LEU A 4 13.79 3.63 -3.62
C LEU A 4 14.79 3.73 -2.48
N ILE A 5 15.76 4.62 -2.62
CA ILE A 5 16.84 4.82 -1.65
C ILE A 5 16.77 6.26 -1.16
N ALA A 6 16.57 6.43 0.14
CA ALA A 6 16.63 7.72 0.81
C ALA A 6 17.94 7.83 1.60
N GLN A 7 18.67 8.94 1.41
CA GLN A 7 19.99 9.17 2.03
C GLN A 7 20.10 10.56 2.61
N ASN A 8 20.59 10.62 3.85
CA ASN A 8 20.83 11.85 4.61
C ASN A 8 19.59 12.75 4.66
N ILE A 9 18.41 12.12 4.82
CA ILE A 9 17.14 12.83 4.83
C ILE A 9 16.97 13.58 6.15
N GLU A 10 16.69 14.86 6.06
CA GLU A 10 16.16 15.67 7.13
C GLU A 10 14.78 16.17 6.70
N MET A 11 13.78 15.98 7.55
CA MET A 11 12.44 16.53 7.35
C MET A 11 12.07 17.45 8.51
N ARG A 12 11.63 18.68 8.17
CA ARG A 12 11.20 19.69 9.13
C ARG A 12 9.86 20.26 8.67
N PHE A 13 9.04 20.64 9.62
CA PHE A 13 7.89 21.50 9.40
C PHE A 13 8.14 22.80 10.16
N ASP A 14 8.21 23.89 9.44
CA ASP A 14 8.71 25.17 9.94
C ASP A 14 10.11 24.95 10.59
N ASP A 15 10.31 25.34 11.83
CA ASP A 15 11.57 25.15 12.56
C ASP A 15 11.62 23.86 13.37
N ARG A 16 10.59 23.01 13.32
CA ARG A 16 10.52 21.79 14.11
C ARG A 16 11.03 20.59 13.33
N PRO A 17 12.12 19.94 13.77
CA PRO A 17 12.58 18.70 13.14
C PRO A 17 11.57 17.59 13.39
N LEU A 18 11.21 16.86 12.33
CA LEU A 18 10.34 15.69 12.43
C LEU A 18 11.19 14.42 12.58
N PHE A 19 12.17 14.24 11.67
CA PHE A 19 13.15 13.15 11.74
C PHE A 19 14.37 13.44 10.87
N THR A 20 15.45 12.71 11.21
CA THR A 20 16.68 12.60 10.43
C THR A 20 16.94 11.12 10.14
N ILE A 21 17.23 10.77 8.90
CA ILE A 21 17.42 9.39 8.43
C ILE A 21 18.71 9.32 7.64
N ASP A 22 19.68 8.54 8.11
CA ASP A 22 20.94 8.37 7.38
C ASP A 22 20.74 7.62 6.09
N ARG A 23 20.10 6.45 6.16
CA ARG A 23 19.79 5.65 4.97
C ARG A 23 18.63 4.69 5.24
N VAL A 24 17.69 4.64 4.29
CA VAL A 24 16.67 3.56 4.19
C VAL A 24 16.50 3.19 2.73
N GLN A 25 16.12 1.94 2.49
CA GLN A 25 15.91 1.41 1.16
C GLN A 25 14.68 0.51 1.12
N LEU A 26 13.71 0.86 0.27
CA LEU A 26 12.57 0.03 -0.07
C LEU A 26 12.85 -0.64 -1.42
N SER A 27 12.86 -1.97 -1.44
CA SER A 27 13.17 -2.78 -2.61
C SER A 27 12.00 -3.65 -3.04
N GLU A 28 11.90 -3.90 -4.33
CA GLU A 28 11.01 -4.92 -4.91
C GLU A 28 11.23 -6.27 -4.21
N GLY A 29 10.16 -6.97 -3.85
CA GLY A 29 10.20 -8.23 -3.11
C GLY A 29 10.32 -8.11 -1.58
N ASN A 30 10.62 -6.93 -1.03
CA ASN A 30 10.67 -6.72 0.41
C ASN A 30 9.34 -6.17 0.94
N THR A 31 8.86 -6.70 2.05
CA THR A 31 7.70 -6.16 2.76
C THR A 31 8.13 -5.67 4.13
N ILE A 32 7.97 -4.36 4.35
CA ILE A 32 8.48 -3.66 5.52
C ILE A 32 7.32 -3.15 6.36
N TYR A 33 7.34 -3.46 7.65
CA TYR A 33 6.44 -2.86 8.64
C TYR A 33 7.02 -1.54 9.15
N LEU A 34 6.30 -0.43 8.94
CA LEU A 34 6.67 0.88 9.45
C LEU A 34 5.92 1.16 10.76
N GLN A 35 6.66 1.17 11.85
CA GLN A 35 6.17 1.38 13.19
C GLN A 35 6.61 2.74 13.74
N GLY A 36 5.84 3.29 14.67
CA GLY A 36 6.14 4.53 15.38
C GLY A 36 4.89 5.16 15.99
N ASP A 37 5.08 6.03 16.95
CA ASP A 37 4.00 6.73 17.64
C ASP A 37 3.19 7.63 16.69
N ASN A 38 2.01 8.08 17.14
CA ASN A 38 1.24 9.08 16.41
C ASN A 38 2.04 10.38 16.30
N GLY A 39 2.10 10.94 15.10
CA GLY A 39 2.89 12.14 14.83
C GLY A 39 4.40 11.88 14.64
N SER A 40 4.89 10.64 14.70
CA SER A 40 6.31 10.33 14.48
C SER A 40 6.79 10.57 13.04
N GLY A 41 5.86 10.72 12.08
CA GLY A 41 6.20 11.00 10.68
C GLY A 41 6.05 9.82 9.72
N LYS A 42 5.37 8.71 10.08
CA LYS A 42 5.14 7.55 9.19
C LYS A 42 4.56 7.96 7.84
N THR A 43 3.43 8.64 7.85
CA THR A 43 2.78 9.19 6.64
C THR A 43 3.70 10.11 5.85
N THR A 44 4.47 10.96 6.54
CA THR A 44 5.42 11.89 5.91
C THR A 44 6.54 11.12 5.20
N LEU A 45 7.11 10.10 5.83
CA LEU A 45 8.13 9.26 5.23
C LEU A 45 7.60 8.55 3.98
N MET A 46 6.41 7.96 4.05
CA MET A 46 5.78 7.32 2.88
C MET A 46 5.58 8.32 1.73
N LYS A 47 5.08 9.52 2.02
CA LYS A 47 4.90 10.58 1.02
C LYS A 47 6.23 11.06 0.42
N LEU A 48 7.30 11.14 1.20
CA LEU A 48 8.65 11.46 0.71
C LEU A 48 9.13 10.38 -0.27
N LEU A 49 9.05 9.10 0.12
CA LEU A 49 9.45 7.97 -0.72
C LEU A 49 8.60 7.86 -1.99
N ALA A 50 7.31 8.20 -1.92
CA ALA A 50 6.41 8.25 -3.08
C ALA A 50 6.65 9.47 -3.99
N GLY A 51 7.52 10.40 -3.61
CA GLY A 51 7.78 11.64 -4.36
C GLY A 51 6.65 12.67 -4.25
N LEU A 52 5.75 12.52 -3.30
CA LEU A 52 4.65 13.46 -3.05
C LEU A 52 5.06 14.64 -2.16
N LEU A 53 6.16 14.49 -1.44
CA LEU A 53 6.81 15.54 -0.65
C LEU A 53 8.30 15.60 -1.02
N LYS A 54 8.91 16.76 -0.78
CA LYS A 54 10.37 16.92 -0.87
C LYS A 54 10.95 16.97 0.55
N PRO A 55 12.10 16.33 0.80
CA PRO A 55 12.79 16.46 2.09
C PRO A 55 13.34 17.89 2.24
N SER A 56 13.54 18.33 3.48
CA SER A 56 14.21 19.60 3.77
C SER A 56 15.69 19.53 3.39
N ARG A 57 16.33 18.38 3.58
CA ARG A 57 17.68 18.04 3.13
C ARG A 57 17.78 16.58 2.76
N GLY A 58 18.85 16.22 2.02
CA GLY A 58 19.10 14.86 1.57
C GLY A 58 18.51 14.56 0.20
N THR A 59 18.60 13.30 -0.21
CA THR A 59 18.19 12.86 -1.54
C THR A 59 17.42 11.57 -1.49
N ILE A 60 16.46 11.42 -2.42
CA ILE A 60 15.76 10.16 -2.65
C ILE A 60 15.95 9.81 -4.12
N THR A 61 16.48 8.62 -4.38
CA THR A 61 16.73 8.10 -5.72
C THR A 61 15.87 6.88 -6.01
N ALA A 62 15.52 6.70 -7.28
CA ALA A 62 14.80 5.54 -7.78
C ALA A 62 15.66 4.79 -8.78
N GLU A 63 15.98 3.53 -8.50
CA GLU A 63 16.79 2.66 -9.33
C GLU A 63 15.99 1.48 -9.87
N GLY A 64 16.38 0.92 -11.01
CA GLY A 64 15.70 -0.24 -11.61
C GLY A 64 14.33 0.06 -12.23
N PHE A 65 14.02 1.31 -12.46
CA PHE A 65 12.84 1.76 -13.19
C PHE A 65 13.19 2.26 -14.58
N ALA A 66 12.21 2.21 -15.51
CA ALA A 66 12.37 2.85 -16.81
C ALA A 66 12.63 4.36 -16.62
N PRO A 67 13.51 4.95 -17.46
CA PRO A 67 13.78 6.38 -17.42
C PRO A 67 12.48 7.16 -17.66
N LEU A 68 12.31 8.26 -16.92
CA LEU A 68 11.21 9.17 -17.16
C LEU A 68 11.50 10.07 -18.36
N PRO A 69 10.45 10.53 -19.06
CA PRO A 69 10.60 11.56 -20.06
C PRO A 69 11.29 12.80 -19.48
N TRP A 70 12.17 13.45 -20.25
CA TRP A 70 13.00 14.57 -19.83
C TRP A 70 12.21 15.80 -19.31
N TRP A 71 10.92 15.93 -19.68
CA TRP A 71 10.05 17.00 -19.18
C TRP A 71 9.46 16.76 -17.79
N ARG A 72 9.64 15.58 -17.21
CA ARG A 72 9.18 15.30 -15.84
C ARG A 72 10.22 15.79 -14.83
N SER A 73 9.85 16.82 -14.08
CA SER A 73 10.72 17.44 -13.06
C SER A 73 10.91 16.62 -11.80
N ASN A 74 9.99 15.67 -11.49
CA ASN A 74 10.09 14.84 -10.31
C ASN A 74 10.37 13.38 -10.70
N PRO A 75 11.59 12.88 -10.46
CA PRO A 75 11.98 11.52 -10.86
C PRO A 75 11.31 10.40 -10.05
N LEU A 76 10.67 10.72 -8.93
CA LEU A 76 10.03 9.73 -8.05
C LEU A 76 8.56 9.49 -8.39
N LEU A 77 7.88 10.48 -8.98
CA LEU A 77 6.45 10.35 -9.30
C LEU A 77 6.20 9.17 -10.25
N GLY A 78 5.27 8.29 -9.82
CA GLY A 78 4.88 7.10 -10.58
C GLY A 78 5.83 5.90 -10.39
N LYS A 79 6.85 5.99 -9.52
CA LYS A 79 7.74 4.87 -9.20
C LYS A 79 7.17 3.96 -8.12
N ALA A 80 6.30 4.51 -7.26
CA ALA A 80 5.54 3.76 -6.27
C ALA A 80 4.09 4.23 -6.25
N ILE A 81 3.18 3.32 -5.86
CA ILE A 81 1.80 3.67 -5.52
C ILE A 81 1.75 3.92 -4.02
N TYR A 82 1.14 5.05 -3.63
CA TYR A 82 0.85 5.36 -2.23
C TYR A 82 -0.66 5.35 -2.01
N LEU A 83 -1.11 4.49 -1.09
CA LEU A 83 -2.48 4.43 -0.64
C LEU A 83 -2.60 5.05 0.75
N HIS A 84 -3.33 6.16 0.79
CA HIS A 84 -3.63 6.89 2.01
C HIS A 84 -4.63 6.15 2.89
N GLN A 85 -4.61 6.38 4.21
CA GLN A 85 -5.59 5.87 5.17
C GLN A 85 -7.05 6.16 4.74
N HIS A 86 -7.31 7.34 4.17
CA HIS A 86 -8.57 7.69 3.52
C HIS A 86 -8.34 7.78 2.01
N PRO A 87 -8.57 6.70 1.25
CA PRO A 87 -8.21 6.67 -0.16
C PRO A 87 -9.05 7.64 -0.97
N TYR A 88 -8.38 8.32 -1.92
CA TYR A 88 -9.05 9.13 -2.90
C TYR A 88 -9.74 8.25 -3.94
N LEU A 89 -11.01 8.56 -4.18
CA LEU A 89 -11.81 7.94 -5.23
C LEU A 89 -12.20 9.02 -6.26
N PHE A 90 -12.20 8.62 -7.53
CA PHE A 90 -12.62 9.49 -8.62
C PHE A 90 -14.15 9.58 -8.65
N ASP A 91 -14.68 10.72 -9.04
CA ASP A 91 -16.11 10.87 -9.30
C ASP A 91 -16.55 9.91 -10.41
N GLY A 92 -17.58 9.14 -10.13
CA GLY A 92 -18.08 8.12 -11.02
C GLY A 92 -18.39 6.81 -10.30
N SER A 93 -18.64 5.75 -11.07
CA SER A 93 -18.98 4.44 -10.53
C SER A 93 -17.75 3.71 -9.94
N VAL A 94 -18.02 2.66 -9.17
CA VAL A 94 -17.01 1.71 -8.71
C VAL A 94 -16.24 1.11 -9.90
N GLU A 95 -16.95 0.66 -10.93
CA GLU A 95 -16.33 0.13 -12.15
C GLU A 95 -15.44 1.17 -12.85
N TYR A 96 -15.87 2.42 -12.94
CA TYR A 96 -15.05 3.50 -13.50
C TYR A 96 -13.73 3.64 -12.72
N ASN A 97 -13.79 3.62 -11.39
CA ASN A 97 -12.61 3.69 -10.55
C ASN A 97 -11.65 2.52 -10.76
N LEU A 98 -12.14 1.30 -10.97
CA LEU A 98 -11.32 0.12 -11.23
C LEU A 98 -10.67 0.16 -12.63
N ARG A 99 -11.37 0.72 -13.62
CA ARG A 99 -10.85 0.87 -14.98
C ARG A 99 -9.94 2.09 -15.18
N TYR A 100 -9.98 3.06 -14.28
CA TYR A 100 -9.19 4.30 -14.37
C TYR A 100 -7.68 4.07 -14.58
N PRO A 101 -7.04 3.06 -13.96
CA PRO A 101 -5.62 2.80 -14.19
C PRO A 101 -5.26 2.29 -15.59
N HIS A 102 -6.21 1.77 -16.38
CA HIS A 102 -5.95 1.08 -17.65
C HIS A 102 -5.05 1.87 -18.63
N PRO A 103 -5.27 3.17 -18.88
CA PRO A 103 -4.45 3.94 -19.82
C PRO A 103 -2.99 4.11 -19.38
N PHE A 104 -2.67 3.82 -18.14
CA PHE A 104 -1.34 4.00 -17.54
C PHE A 104 -0.60 2.66 -17.35
N SER A 105 -1.15 1.57 -17.83
CA SER A 105 -0.59 0.23 -17.73
C SER A 105 0.02 -0.21 -19.05
N ASP A 106 1.12 -0.93 -18.98
CA ASP A 106 1.77 -1.58 -20.14
C ASP A 106 1.13 -2.93 -20.51
N MET A 107 0.07 -3.36 -19.80
CA MET A 107 -0.64 -4.60 -20.06
C MET A 107 -1.58 -4.48 -21.24
N THR A 108 -1.92 -5.61 -21.88
CA THR A 108 -2.93 -5.64 -22.93
C THR A 108 -4.32 -5.31 -22.38
N ALA A 109 -5.21 -4.78 -23.23
CA ALA A 109 -6.59 -4.50 -22.82
C ALA A 109 -7.33 -5.77 -22.34
N SER A 110 -7.02 -6.93 -22.92
CA SER A 110 -7.57 -8.22 -22.51
C SER A 110 -7.15 -8.58 -21.08
N ASP A 111 -5.84 -8.50 -20.80
CA ASP A 111 -5.29 -8.82 -19.47
C ASP A 111 -5.85 -7.86 -18.40
N LEU A 112 -5.93 -6.57 -18.72
CA LEU A 112 -6.52 -5.57 -17.82
C LEU A 112 -7.99 -5.83 -17.52
N ASN A 113 -8.79 -6.21 -18.53
CA ASN A 113 -10.18 -6.57 -18.32
C ASN A 113 -10.32 -7.81 -17.43
N GLN A 114 -9.54 -8.85 -17.69
CA GLN A 114 -9.54 -10.07 -16.88
C GLN A 114 -9.14 -9.77 -15.42
N ARG A 115 -8.09 -8.98 -15.22
CA ARG A 115 -7.66 -8.56 -13.89
C ARG A 115 -8.68 -7.69 -13.18
N THR A 116 -9.37 -6.80 -13.93
CA THR A 116 -10.42 -5.96 -13.35
C THR A 116 -11.58 -6.82 -12.84
N LEU A 117 -12.01 -7.84 -13.58
CA LEU A 117 -13.04 -8.77 -13.14
C LEU A 117 -12.61 -9.54 -11.89
N ALA A 118 -11.39 -10.10 -11.90
CA ALA A 118 -10.85 -10.78 -10.73
C ALA A 118 -10.76 -9.86 -9.50
N ALA A 119 -10.32 -8.61 -9.67
CA ALA A 119 -10.25 -7.64 -8.58
C ALA A 119 -11.63 -7.29 -8.00
N ILE A 120 -12.66 -7.20 -8.85
CA ILE A 120 -14.05 -6.98 -8.43
C ILE A 120 -14.52 -8.13 -7.54
N GLU A 121 -14.24 -9.37 -7.94
CA GLU A 121 -14.63 -10.56 -7.18
C GLU A 121 -13.86 -10.66 -5.87
N MET A 122 -12.54 -10.51 -5.88
CA MET A 122 -11.70 -10.57 -4.68
C MET A 122 -12.05 -9.48 -3.67
N ALA A 123 -12.36 -8.28 -4.12
CA ALA A 123 -12.77 -7.17 -3.27
C ALA A 123 -14.24 -7.24 -2.83
N GLN A 124 -15.01 -8.24 -3.32
CA GLN A 124 -16.46 -8.39 -3.08
C GLN A 124 -17.25 -7.10 -3.43
N LEU A 125 -16.96 -6.53 -4.63
CA LEU A 125 -17.55 -5.29 -5.11
C LEU A 125 -18.54 -5.49 -6.27
N THR A 126 -18.83 -6.72 -6.67
CA THR A 126 -19.64 -7.05 -7.86
C THR A 126 -21.00 -6.35 -7.82
N HIS A 127 -21.70 -6.39 -6.69
CA HIS A 127 -23.02 -5.78 -6.51
C HIS A 127 -22.99 -4.25 -6.43
N LEU A 128 -21.81 -3.66 -6.29
CA LEU A 128 -21.58 -2.21 -6.16
C LEU A 128 -21.05 -1.58 -7.47
N CYS A 129 -20.72 -2.35 -8.51
CA CYS A 129 -20.01 -1.87 -9.69
C CYS A 129 -20.64 -0.64 -10.35
N LYS A 130 -21.97 -0.57 -10.39
CA LYS A 130 -22.72 0.55 -11.00
C LYS A 130 -23.01 1.69 -10.04
N GLN A 131 -22.74 1.54 -8.75
CA GLN A 131 -22.96 2.58 -7.75
C GLN A 131 -21.90 3.66 -7.81
N ALA A 132 -22.26 4.87 -7.39
CA ALA A 132 -21.32 5.97 -7.24
C ALA A 132 -20.29 5.61 -6.15
N ALA A 133 -18.98 5.77 -6.44
CA ALA A 133 -17.93 5.47 -5.48
C ALA A 133 -18.01 6.34 -4.21
N SER A 134 -18.64 7.52 -4.30
CA SER A 134 -18.89 8.41 -3.15
C SER A 134 -19.85 7.82 -2.13
N SER A 135 -20.75 6.90 -2.53
CA SER A 135 -21.74 6.26 -1.64
C SER A 135 -21.18 5.07 -0.85
N LEU A 136 -19.97 4.62 -1.13
CA LEU A 136 -19.35 3.49 -0.48
C LEU A 136 -19.06 3.76 1.01
N SER A 137 -19.21 2.73 1.84
CA SER A 137 -18.71 2.71 3.22
C SER A 137 -17.19 2.83 3.28
N GLY A 138 -16.63 3.13 4.46
CA GLY A 138 -15.16 3.25 4.63
C GLY A 138 -14.40 1.99 4.23
N GLY A 139 -14.89 0.81 4.62
CA GLY A 139 -14.29 -0.47 4.27
C GLY A 139 -14.36 -0.78 2.77
N GLU A 140 -15.49 -0.47 2.11
CA GLU A 140 -15.65 -0.64 0.66
C GLU A 140 -14.73 0.30 -0.13
N ARG A 141 -14.56 1.55 0.32
CA ARG A 141 -13.60 2.51 -0.27
C ARG A 141 -12.19 1.97 -0.21
N GLN A 142 -11.81 1.42 0.93
CA GLN A 142 -10.48 0.87 1.12
C GLN A 142 -10.25 -0.35 0.22
N ARG A 143 -11.23 -1.29 0.18
CA ARG A 143 -11.17 -2.45 -0.73
C ARG A 143 -11.06 -2.01 -2.20
N LEU A 144 -11.83 -1.01 -2.61
CA LEU A 144 -11.75 -0.44 -3.97
C LEU A 144 -10.36 0.14 -4.28
N ALA A 145 -9.77 0.88 -3.36
CA ALA A 145 -8.44 1.46 -3.55
C ALA A 145 -7.34 0.38 -3.66
N ILE A 146 -7.42 -0.66 -2.84
CA ILE A 146 -6.48 -1.78 -2.89
C ILE A 146 -6.68 -2.60 -4.17
N ALA A 147 -7.92 -2.83 -4.59
CA ALA A 147 -8.23 -3.49 -5.85
C ALA A 147 -7.64 -2.73 -7.06
N ARG A 148 -7.68 -1.38 -7.07
CA ARG A 148 -6.99 -0.57 -8.10
C ARG A 148 -5.48 -0.81 -8.11
N ALA A 149 -4.84 -0.85 -6.95
CA ALA A 149 -3.41 -1.14 -6.85
C ALA A 149 -3.11 -2.57 -7.31
N TRP A 150 -3.95 -3.53 -6.95
CA TRP A 150 -3.81 -4.92 -7.36
C TRP A 150 -3.90 -5.11 -8.89
N ILE A 151 -4.81 -4.39 -9.56
CA ILE A 151 -4.91 -4.38 -11.03
C ILE A 151 -3.58 -3.94 -11.66
N MET A 152 -2.94 -2.92 -11.10
CA MET A 152 -1.73 -2.30 -11.66
C MET A 152 -0.45 -3.09 -11.44
N ARG A 153 -0.39 -4.03 -10.47
CA ARG A 153 0.85 -4.74 -10.08
C ARG A 153 2.06 -3.79 -9.94
N PRO A 154 2.03 -2.83 -9.05
CA PRO A 154 3.14 -1.89 -8.93
C PRO A 154 4.40 -2.61 -8.44
N LYS A 155 5.58 -2.13 -8.86
CA LYS A 155 6.84 -2.63 -8.32
C LYS A 155 7.01 -2.28 -6.84
N LEU A 156 6.52 -1.11 -6.44
CA LEU A 156 6.55 -0.64 -5.04
C LEU A 156 5.19 -0.08 -4.63
N LEU A 157 4.73 -0.46 -3.44
CA LEU A 157 3.44 -0.08 -2.87
C LEU A 157 3.61 0.39 -1.43
N MET A 158 3.02 1.52 -1.09
CA MET A 158 3.00 2.06 0.27
C MET A 158 1.55 2.09 0.77
N LEU A 159 1.32 1.47 1.90
CA LEU A 159 0.00 1.28 2.51
C LEU A 159 -0.02 1.96 3.87
N ASP A 160 -0.70 3.11 3.94
CA ASP A 160 -0.82 3.88 5.17
C ASP A 160 -2.10 3.47 5.91
N GLU A 161 -1.94 2.66 6.95
CA GLU A 161 -3.03 2.10 7.77
C GLU A 161 -4.16 1.42 6.97
N PRO A 162 -3.85 0.49 6.07
CA PRO A 162 -4.79 -0.01 5.07
C PRO A 162 -5.97 -0.81 5.63
N THR A 163 -5.93 -1.24 6.89
CA THR A 163 -6.99 -2.02 7.55
C THR A 163 -7.62 -1.31 8.73
N SER A 164 -7.31 -0.01 8.92
CA SER A 164 -7.90 0.78 10.01
C SER A 164 -9.43 0.89 9.84
N ASN A 165 -10.16 0.77 10.95
CA ASN A 165 -11.62 0.86 10.97
C ASN A 165 -12.38 -0.13 10.07
N MET A 166 -11.77 -1.27 9.73
CA MET A 166 -12.41 -2.35 8.97
C MET A 166 -12.83 -3.50 9.89
N ASP A 167 -13.96 -4.13 9.55
CA ASP A 167 -14.36 -5.40 10.14
C ASP A 167 -13.39 -6.53 9.74
N LYS A 168 -13.40 -7.64 10.49
CA LYS A 168 -12.50 -8.78 10.26
C LYS A 168 -12.63 -9.39 8.86
N TYR A 169 -13.84 -9.42 8.32
CA TYR A 169 -14.06 -9.96 6.98
C TYR A 169 -13.41 -9.10 5.91
N SER A 170 -13.62 -7.78 5.95
CA SER A 170 -12.99 -6.83 5.05
C SER A 170 -11.46 -6.83 5.18
N GLN A 171 -10.92 -6.99 6.40
CA GLN A 171 -9.47 -7.14 6.61
C GLN A 171 -8.92 -8.40 5.92
N GLN A 172 -9.67 -9.51 5.94
CA GLN A 172 -9.25 -10.74 5.28
C GLN A 172 -9.22 -10.60 3.75
N LEU A 173 -10.21 -9.93 3.14
CA LEU A 173 -10.21 -9.64 1.70
C LEU A 173 -8.99 -8.79 1.30
N VAL A 174 -8.68 -7.78 2.10
CA VAL A 174 -7.50 -6.93 1.90
C VAL A 174 -6.22 -7.74 2.03
N LEU A 175 -6.11 -8.60 3.03
CA LEU A 175 -4.96 -9.49 3.23
C LEU A 175 -4.72 -10.37 1.99
N THR A 176 -5.77 -10.99 1.44
CA THR A 176 -5.67 -11.82 0.23
C THR A 176 -5.08 -11.04 -0.94
N MET A 177 -5.63 -9.85 -1.25
CA MET A 177 -5.12 -9.02 -2.34
C MET A 177 -3.66 -8.57 -2.14
N ILE A 178 -3.28 -8.23 -0.91
CA ILE A 178 -1.92 -7.80 -0.58
C ILE A 178 -0.94 -8.98 -0.62
N SER A 179 -1.36 -10.17 -0.15
CA SER A 179 -0.53 -11.38 -0.22
C SER A 179 -0.21 -11.76 -1.67
N GLU A 180 -1.19 -11.68 -2.57
CA GLU A 180 -0.93 -11.93 -3.99
C GLU A 180 0.03 -10.89 -4.61
N LEU A 181 -0.09 -9.61 -4.24
CA LEU A 181 0.88 -8.60 -4.67
C LEU A 181 2.30 -8.93 -4.18
N GLN A 182 2.43 -9.46 -2.96
CA GLN A 182 3.71 -9.92 -2.41
C GLN A 182 4.27 -11.10 -3.21
N GLU A 183 3.44 -12.07 -3.55
CA GLU A 183 3.82 -13.23 -4.38
C GLU A 183 4.28 -12.81 -5.78
N PHE A 184 3.70 -11.74 -6.33
CA PHE A 184 4.16 -11.13 -7.59
C PHE A 184 5.45 -10.31 -7.45
N GLY A 185 6.04 -10.24 -6.26
CA GLY A 185 7.29 -9.54 -6.00
C GLY A 185 7.14 -8.04 -5.76
N THR A 186 5.93 -7.51 -5.53
CA THR A 186 5.75 -6.11 -5.14
C THR A 186 6.48 -5.83 -3.83
N GLY A 187 7.37 -4.84 -3.82
CA GLY A 187 7.97 -4.33 -2.58
C GLY A 187 6.97 -3.45 -1.84
N MET A 188 6.81 -3.65 -0.53
CA MET A 188 5.77 -2.95 0.22
C MET A 188 6.30 -2.29 1.49
N LEU A 189 5.76 -1.10 1.79
CA LEU A 189 5.93 -0.40 3.05
C LEU A 189 4.54 -0.22 3.68
N ILE A 190 4.29 -0.90 4.80
CA ILE A 190 2.98 -0.96 5.46
C ILE A 190 3.06 -0.29 6.81
N SER A 191 2.28 0.78 7.05
CA SER A 191 2.12 1.35 8.38
C SER A 191 0.90 0.77 9.08
N SER A 192 1.00 0.59 10.39
CA SER A 192 -0.14 0.28 11.26
C SER A 192 0.15 0.76 12.69
N HIS A 193 -0.89 1.16 13.42
CA HIS A 193 -0.75 1.53 14.84
C HIS A 193 -0.43 0.33 15.73
N GLN A 194 -0.91 -0.83 15.38
CA GLN A 194 -0.73 -2.08 16.12
C GLN A 194 -0.42 -3.22 15.16
N ALA A 195 0.18 -4.27 15.66
CA ALA A 195 0.34 -5.50 14.90
C ALA A 195 -1.04 -5.97 14.41
N CYS A 196 -1.16 -6.20 13.13
CA CYS A 196 -2.39 -6.64 12.46
C CYS A 196 -2.07 -7.79 11.51
N VAL A 197 -3.09 -8.34 10.88
CA VAL A 197 -2.92 -9.46 9.94
C VAL A 197 -1.89 -9.18 8.83
N LEU A 198 -1.74 -7.93 8.41
CA LEU A 198 -0.77 -7.55 7.37
C LEU A 198 0.67 -7.52 7.87
N THR A 199 0.90 -7.31 9.17
CA THR A 199 2.27 -7.27 9.71
C THR A 199 2.94 -8.64 9.68
N SER A 200 2.16 -9.74 9.60
CA SER A 200 2.70 -11.10 9.42
C SER A 200 3.34 -11.31 8.03
N LEU A 201 2.99 -10.49 7.04
CA LEU A 201 3.61 -10.52 5.71
C LEU A 201 4.99 -9.84 5.69
N CYS A 202 5.32 -9.05 6.72
CA CYS A 202 6.52 -8.23 6.73
C CYS A 202 7.76 -9.06 7.11
N ASN A 203 8.83 -8.94 6.32
CA ASN A 203 10.12 -9.58 6.58
C ASN A 203 11.13 -8.63 7.24
N GLN A 204 10.78 -7.36 7.36
CA GLN A 204 11.60 -6.31 7.98
C GLN A 204 10.72 -5.31 8.73
N THR A 205 11.28 -4.67 9.76
CA THR A 205 10.60 -3.61 10.51
C THR A 205 11.46 -2.35 10.49
N TRP A 206 10.84 -1.21 10.20
CA TRP A 206 11.39 0.13 10.42
C TRP A 206 10.64 0.79 11.57
N ILE A 207 11.38 1.26 12.58
CA ILE A 207 10.80 1.92 13.74
C ILE A 207 11.25 3.37 13.75
N ILE A 208 10.30 4.30 13.66
CA ILE A 208 10.58 5.73 13.87
C ILE A 208 10.52 5.99 15.37
N LYS A 209 11.68 6.27 15.97
CA LYS A 209 11.83 6.58 17.40
C LYS A 209 12.89 7.65 17.57
N ASN A 210 12.68 8.57 18.51
CA ASN A 210 13.61 9.67 18.78
C ASN A 210 14.06 10.41 17.51
N GLN A 211 13.10 10.70 16.60
CA GLN A 211 13.35 11.42 15.34
C GLN A 211 14.34 10.70 14.39
N THR A 212 14.55 9.40 14.56
CA THR A 212 15.39 8.59 13.65
C THR A 212 14.68 7.28 13.27
N ILE A 213 15.25 6.54 12.34
CA ILE A 213 14.74 5.22 11.94
C ILE A 213 15.73 4.14 12.39
N ILE A 214 15.20 3.14 13.08
CA ILE A 214 15.89 1.91 13.41
C ILE A 214 15.31 0.81 12.51
N SER A 215 16.18 0.13 11.77
CA SER A 215 15.82 -1.02 10.93
C SER A 215 16.24 -2.32 11.62
N SER A 216 15.32 -3.29 11.66
CA SER A 216 15.56 -4.64 12.18
C SER A 216 14.88 -5.68 11.30
N PRO A 217 15.39 -6.94 11.25
CA PRO A 217 14.60 -8.05 10.72
C PRO A 217 13.26 -8.10 11.44
N ALA A 218 12.18 -8.53 10.76
CA ALA A 218 10.90 -8.71 11.42
C ALA A 218 11.09 -9.74 12.55
N SER A 219 10.66 -9.40 13.76
CA SER A 219 10.57 -10.37 14.83
C SER A 219 9.45 -11.33 14.46
N VAL A 220 9.80 -12.56 14.08
CA VAL A 220 8.84 -13.64 13.88
C VAL A 220 8.29 -13.98 15.27
N ASN A 221 7.17 -13.37 15.65
CA ASN A 221 6.38 -13.87 16.77
C ASN A 221 5.66 -15.14 16.26
N PRO A 222 6.00 -16.33 16.75
CA PRO A 222 5.35 -17.57 16.33
C PRO A 222 4.02 -17.72 17.09
N THR A 223 3.02 -16.91 16.77
CA THR A 223 1.64 -17.13 17.24
C THR A 223 0.70 -16.99 16.07
N HIS A 224 0.51 -18.04 15.39
CA HIS A 224 -0.60 -18.57 14.62
C HIS A 224 -0.11 -19.38 13.41
N THR A 225 0.54 -20.53 13.67
CA THR A 225 0.63 -21.63 12.70
C THR A 225 -0.55 -22.55 12.94
N GLY A 226 -1.66 -22.27 12.32
CA GLY A 226 -2.76 -23.21 12.11
C GLY A 226 -3.31 -22.98 10.71
N PRO A 227 -3.45 -24.01 9.87
CA PRO A 227 -4.12 -23.86 8.59
C PRO A 227 -5.56 -23.48 8.85
N ILE A 228 -5.98 -22.31 8.33
CA ILE A 228 -7.38 -21.84 8.40
C ILE A 228 -8.18 -22.75 7.46
N ASN A 229 -8.95 -23.68 8.04
CA ASN A 229 -9.86 -24.54 7.32
C ASN A 229 -11.10 -23.73 6.90
N ILE A 230 -11.26 -23.51 5.59
CA ILE A 230 -12.34 -22.65 5.02
C ILE A 230 -13.70 -23.43 4.96
N GLN A 231 -13.86 -24.58 5.60
CA GLN A 231 -15.03 -25.45 5.39
C GLN A 231 -16.17 -25.37 6.40
N ASP A 232 -16.12 -24.50 7.42
CA ASP A 232 -17.22 -24.43 8.42
C ASP A 232 -17.91 -23.06 8.45
N SER A 233 -18.70 -22.77 7.41
CA SER A 233 -19.76 -21.76 7.47
C SER A 233 -20.99 -22.27 6.74
N GLN A 234 -21.65 -23.26 7.34
CA GLN A 234 -23.02 -23.60 6.95
C GLN A 234 -23.96 -22.48 7.44
N TYR A 235 -24.54 -21.77 6.50
CA TYR A 235 -25.65 -20.85 6.77
C TYR A 235 -26.89 -21.68 7.20
N VAL A 236 -27.29 -21.53 8.46
CA VAL A 236 -28.62 -21.92 8.90
C VAL A 236 -29.58 -20.84 8.43
N ILE A 237 -30.37 -21.14 7.42
CA ILE A 237 -31.56 -20.37 7.04
C ILE A 237 -32.67 -20.76 8.03
N ALA A 238 -33.03 -19.86 8.92
CA ALA A 238 -34.25 -19.99 9.73
C ALA A 238 -35.41 -19.42 8.91
N ASN A 239 -36.46 -20.23 8.82
CA ASN A 239 -37.77 -19.93 8.24
C ASN A 239 -38.47 -18.74 8.89
#